data_fd53a753366fd4942daa529cce493d59
#
_entry.id   fd53a753366fd4942daa529cce493d59
#
_cell.length_a   1.000
_cell.length_b   1.000
_cell.length_c   1.000
_cell.angle_alpha   90.00
_cell.angle_beta   90.00
_cell.angle_gamma   90.00
#
_symmetry.space_group_name_H-M   'P 1'
#
loop_
_entity.id
_entity.type
_entity.pdbx_description
1 polymer ?
#
loop_
_entity_poly.entity_id
_entity_poly.type
_entity_poly.pdbx_seq_one_letter_code
_entity_poly.pdbx_strand_id
1 'polypeptide(L)'
;LSLNGMASWMKKQHAEELEHAQKFAQHLLDRDYTPQIGDIAPPKVDVASAKDAFEAALAHEQKVTGLIRELSVLSDSLKDFESRPLLDEFLEEQIEEESSVSDILDRLNFAGEGLGVLFIDNELAKR
;
A
#
# COMPACT_ATOMS: atom_id res chain seq x y z
N LEU A 1 16.97 -12.81 -0.66
CA LEU A 1 17.05 -12.75 0.82
C LEU A 1 16.58 -14.06 1.48
N SER A 2 15.87 -14.93 0.74
CA SER A 2 15.31 -16.21 1.25
C SER A 2 14.36 -16.02 2.45
N LEU A 3 13.60 -14.92 2.47
CA LEU A 3 12.59 -14.58 3.48
C LEU A 3 11.18 -14.85 2.89
N ASN A 4 10.74 -16.11 3.00
CA ASN A 4 9.52 -16.57 2.33
C ASN A 4 8.22 -16.01 2.93
N GLY A 5 8.22 -15.77 4.24
CA GLY A 5 7.08 -15.16 4.94
C GLY A 5 6.85 -13.71 4.50
N MET A 6 7.92 -12.93 4.45
CA MET A 6 7.87 -11.56 3.96
C MET A 6 7.51 -11.49 2.47
N ALA A 7 8.03 -12.42 1.66
CA ALA A 7 7.66 -12.52 0.26
C ALA A 7 6.16 -12.87 0.08
N SER A 8 5.62 -13.75 0.93
CA SER A 8 4.19 -14.07 0.94
C SER A 8 3.35 -12.86 1.35
N TRP A 9 3.79 -12.11 2.35
CA TRP A 9 3.14 -10.88 2.79
C TRP A 9 3.07 -9.85 1.65
N MET A 10 4.20 -9.56 0.98
CA MET A 10 4.25 -8.64 -0.17
C MET A 10 3.37 -9.10 -1.34
N LYS A 11 3.26 -10.43 -1.55
CA LYS A 11 2.39 -10.97 -2.59
C LYS A 11 0.91 -10.75 -2.28
N LYS A 12 0.51 -10.81 -1.02
CA LYS A 12 -0.86 -10.50 -0.60
C LYS A 12 -1.15 -9.01 -0.75
N GLN A 13 -0.22 -8.14 -0.30
CA GLN A 13 -0.33 -6.70 -0.56
C GLN A 13 -0.56 -6.42 -2.05
N HIS A 14 0.25 -7.02 -2.92
CA HIS A 14 0.05 -6.87 -4.37
C HIS A 14 -1.37 -7.24 -4.83
N ALA A 15 -1.96 -8.30 -4.29
CA ALA A 15 -3.33 -8.69 -4.63
C ALA A 15 -4.36 -7.67 -4.11
N GLU A 16 -4.19 -7.18 -2.87
CA GLU A 16 -5.01 -6.13 -2.27
C GLU A 16 -4.94 -4.83 -3.08
N GLU A 17 -3.76 -4.42 -3.52
CA GLU A 17 -3.58 -3.23 -4.39
C GLU A 17 -4.27 -3.34 -5.75
N LEU A 18 -4.33 -4.54 -6.33
CA LEU A 18 -5.10 -4.76 -7.55
C LEU A 18 -6.61 -4.60 -7.31
N GLU A 19 -7.11 -5.06 -6.16
CA GLU A 19 -8.52 -4.85 -5.78
C GLU A 19 -8.80 -3.36 -5.55
N HIS A 20 -7.89 -2.63 -4.92
CA HIS A 20 -7.98 -1.17 -4.76
C HIS A 20 -8.07 -0.46 -6.12
N ALA A 21 -7.18 -0.78 -7.04
CA ALA A 21 -7.22 -0.22 -8.40
C ALA A 21 -8.54 -0.52 -9.12
N GLN A 22 -9.08 -1.74 -8.95
CA GLN A 22 -10.37 -2.13 -9.53
C GLN A 22 -11.53 -1.33 -8.94
N LYS A 23 -11.54 -1.01 -7.64
CA LYS A 23 -12.56 -0.16 -7.02
C LYS A 23 -12.60 1.24 -7.64
N PHE A 24 -11.44 1.87 -7.86
CA PHE A 24 -11.37 3.15 -8.56
C PHE A 24 -11.86 3.05 -10.00
N ALA A 25 -11.43 2.03 -10.74
CA ALA A 25 -11.87 1.82 -12.12
C ALA A 25 -13.38 1.60 -12.21
N GLN A 26 -13.95 0.79 -11.29
CA GLN A 26 -15.39 0.53 -11.25
C GLN A 26 -16.19 1.79 -10.93
N HIS A 27 -15.71 2.61 -9.99
CA HIS A 27 -16.35 3.89 -9.67
C HIS A 27 -16.46 4.82 -10.90
N LEU A 28 -15.43 4.85 -11.74
CA LEU A 28 -15.46 5.62 -12.98
C LEU A 28 -16.47 5.03 -13.97
N LEU A 29 -16.47 3.69 -14.14
CA LEU A 29 -17.40 3.00 -15.05
C LEU A 29 -18.85 3.20 -14.63
N ASP A 30 -19.17 3.14 -13.35
CA ASP A 30 -20.51 3.35 -12.80
C ASP A 30 -21.03 4.79 -13.03
N ARG A 31 -20.12 5.70 -13.36
CA ARG A 31 -20.39 7.10 -13.66
C ARG A 31 -20.24 7.45 -15.14
N ASP A 32 -20.26 6.45 -16.01
CA ASP A 32 -20.11 6.57 -17.47
C ASP A 32 -18.77 7.17 -17.94
N TYR A 33 -17.70 7.06 -17.12
CA TYR A 33 -16.34 7.43 -17.51
C TYR A 33 -15.51 6.17 -17.83
N THR A 34 -14.69 6.27 -18.86
CA THR A 34 -13.73 5.20 -19.21
C THR A 34 -12.43 5.40 -18.44
N PRO A 35 -12.02 4.46 -17.57
CA PRO A 35 -10.73 4.52 -16.91
C PRO A 35 -9.59 4.56 -17.94
N GLN A 36 -8.66 5.49 -17.77
CA GLN A 36 -7.47 5.58 -18.60
C GLN A 36 -6.25 5.14 -17.81
N ILE A 37 -5.63 4.06 -18.25
CA ILE A 37 -4.41 3.53 -17.63
C ILE A 37 -3.24 4.03 -18.47
N GLY A 38 -2.42 4.87 -17.85
CA GLY A 38 -1.19 5.38 -18.45
C GLY A 38 0.00 4.43 -18.29
N ASP A 39 1.18 4.88 -18.65
CA ASP A 39 2.42 4.14 -18.48
C ASP A 39 2.73 3.93 -17.00
N ILE A 40 3.08 2.69 -16.64
CA ILE A 40 3.55 2.34 -15.29
C ILE A 40 5.08 2.24 -15.35
N ALA A 41 5.75 3.20 -14.74
CA ALA A 41 7.20 3.18 -14.64
C ALA A 41 7.68 2.01 -13.75
N PRO A 42 8.76 1.32 -14.11
CA PRO A 42 9.32 0.29 -13.25
C PRO A 42 9.77 0.89 -11.91
N PRO A 43 9.56 0.18 -10.79
CA PRO A 43 10.01 0.65 -9.49
C PRO A 43 11.53 0.78 -9.46
N LYS A 44 12.01 1.90 -8.93
CA LYS A 44 13.45 2.17 -8.72
C LYS A 44 13.77 1.95 -7.24
N VAL A 45 13.76 0.68 -6.84
CA VAL A 45 14.05 0.30 -5.46
C VAL A 45 15.24 -0.63 -5.46
N ASP A 46 16.29 -0.25 -4.73
CA ASP A 46 17.43 -1.10 -4.46
C ASP A 46 17.21 -1.75 -3.09
N VAL A 47 16.91 -3.05 -3.10
CA VAL A 47 16.56 -3.81 -1.89
C VAL A 47 17.70 -4.77 -1.56
N ALA A 48 18.52 -4.39 -0.59
CA ALA A 48 19.60 -5.24 -0.07
C ALA A 48 19.17 -6.00 1.21
N SER A 49 18.20 -5.49 1.94
CA SER A 49 17.72 -6.07 3.20
C SER A 49 16.18 -6.11 3.28
N ALA A 50 15.65 -6.84 4.26
CA ALA A 50 14.22 -6.81 4.58
C ALA A 50 13.78 -5.39 4.96
N LYS A 51 14.60 -4.69 5.73
CA LYS A 51 14.33 -3.33 6.15
C LYS A 51 14.15 -2.40 4.94
N ASP A 52 15.05 -2.44 3.95
CA ASP A 52 14.95 -1.61 2.75
C ASP A 52 13.62 -1.85 1.99
N ALA A 53 13.18 -3.12 1.94
CA ALA A 53 11.92 -3.47 1.30
C ALA A 53 10.72 -2.83 2.00
N PHE A 54 10.66 -2.89 3.34
CA PHE A 54 9.56 -2.32 4.11
C PHE A 54 9.66 -0.79 4.22
N GLU A 55 10.84 -0.20 4.24
CA GLU A 55 11.01 1.26 4.11
C GLU A 55 10.47 1.78 2.78
N ALA A 56 10.78 1.07 1.68
CA ALA A 56 10.22 1.41 0.37
C ALA A 56 8.69 1.24 0.33
N ALA A 57 8.15 0.19 0.94
CA ALA A 57 6.71 -0.02 1.06
C ALA A 57 6.05 1.13 1.84
N LEU A 58 6.58 1.51 3.01
CA LEU A 58 6.03 2.61 3.80
C LEU A 58 6.05 3.95 3.04
N ALA A 59 7.15 4.25 2.37
CA ALA A 59 7.26 5.46 1.56
C ALA A 59 6.22 5.46 0.41
N HIS A 60 5.92 4.30 -0.16
CA HIS A 60 4.89 4.14 -1.17
C HIS A 60 3.49 4.37 -0.59
N GLU A 61 3.15 3.77 0.56
CA GLU A 61 1.86 3.99 1.22
C GLU A 61 1.65 5.46 1.58
N GLN A 62 2.65 6.13 2.11
CA GLN A 62 2.60 7.57 2.40
C GLN A 62 2.34 8.42 1.15
N LYS A 63 2.93 8.03 0.02
CA LYS A 63 2.67 8.66 -1.27
C LYS A 63 1.22 8.44 -1.71
N VAL A 64 0.70 7.22 -1.60
CA VAL A 64 -0.69 6.88 -1.94
C VAL A 64 -1.65 7.67 -1.06
N THR A 65 -1.41 7.74 0.24
CA THR A 65 -2.19 8.57 1.17
C THR A 65 -2.24 10.03 0.71
N GLY A 66 -1.10 10.58 0.30
CA GLY A 66 -1.01 11.94 -0.25
C GLY A 66 -1.90 12.12 -1.48
N LEU A 67 -1.85 11.18 -2.42
CA LEU A 67 -2.68 11.22 -3.64
C LEU A 67 -4.18 11.12 -3.33
N ILE A 68 -4.58 10.27 -2.39
CA ILE A 68 -5.99 10.15 -1.97
C ILE A 68 -6.47 11.44 -1.30
N ARG A 69 -5.64 12.08 -0.45
CA ARG A 69 -5.94 13.39 0.13
C ARG A 69 -6.13 14.46 -0.94
N GLU A 70 -5.29 14.49 -1.97
CA GLU A 70 -5.43 15.41 -3.10
C GLU A 70 -6.74 15.19 -3.85
N LEU A 71 -7.11 13.91 -4.10
CA LEU A 71 -8.40 13.57 -4.71
C LEU A 71 -9.58 14.00 -3.84
N SER A 72 -9.48 13.85 -2.51
CA SER A 72 -10.54 14.29 -1.58
C SER A 72 -10.73 15.81 -1.62
N VAL A 73 -9.65 16.56 -1.63
CA VAL A 73 -9.69 18.04 -1.78
C VAL A 73 -10.29 18.44 -3.12
N LEU A 74 -9.90 17.76 -4.20
CA LEU A 74 -10.44 18.00 -5.54
C LEU A 74 -11.93 17.69 -5.61
N SER A 75 -12.37 16.56 -5.09
CA SER A 75 -13.78 16.16 -5.00
C SER A 75 -14.61 17.22 -4.28
N ASP A 76 -14.13 17.71 -3.13
CA ASP A 76 -14.80 18.77 -2.39
C ASP A 76 -14.89 20.09 -3.17
N SER A 77 -13.81 20.46 -3.85
CA SER A 77 -13.76 21.71 -4.63
C SER A 77 -14.71 21.70 -5.82
N LEU A 78 -14.91 20.52 -6.42
CA LEU A 78 -15.81 20.30 -7.55
C LEU A 78 -17.25 19.95 -7.12
N LYS A 79 -17.50 19.82 -5.81
CA LYS A 79 -18.77 19.35 -5.24
C LYS A 79 -19.17 17.95 -5.75
N ASP A 80 -18.17 17.10 -6.02
CA ASP A 80 -18.35 15.71 -6.38
C ASP A 80 -18.59 14.87 -5.12
N PHE A 81 -19.81 14.96 -4.59
CA PHE A 81 -20.19 14.30 -3.34
C PHE A 81 -20.27 12.79 -3.47
N GLU A 82 -20.51 12.29 -4.68
CA GLU A 82 -20.64 10.86 -4.99
C GLU A 82 -19.32 10.12 -4.88
N SER A 83 -18.18 10.80 -5.02
CA SER A 83 -16.85 10.19 -4.84
C SER A 83 -16.43 10.12 -3.36
N ARG A 84 -17.05 10.86 -2.46
CA ARG A 84 -16.68 10.90 -1.04
C ARG A 84 -16.68 9.53 -0.36
N PRO A 85 -17.71 8.68 -0.51
CA PRO A 85 -17.72 7.39 0.18
C PRO A 85 -16.53 6.51 -0.20
N LEU A 86 -16.13 6.50 -1.47
CA LEU A 86 -14.95 5.78 -1.94
C LEU A 86 -13.66 6.37 -1.34
N LEU A 87 -13.51 7.69 -1.38
CA LEU A 87 -12.31 8.37 -0.89
C LEU A 87 -12.18 8.25 0.63
N ASP A 88 -13.28 8.33 1.38
CA ASP A 88 -13.30 8.14 2.82
C ASP A 88 -12.90 6.71 3.20
N GLU A 89 -13.41 5.68 2.49
CA GLU A 89 -12.99 4.29 2.67
C GLU A 89 -11.48 4.15 2.49
N PHE A 90 -10.91 4.74 1.43
CA PHE A 90 -9.47 4.66 1.18
C PHE A 90 -8.64 5.49 2.17
N LEU A 91 -9.14 6.58 2.71
CA LEU A 91 -8.45 7.31 3.78
C LEU A 91 -8.37 6.48 5.06
N GLU A 92 -9.41 5.73 5.40
CA GLU A 92 -9.39 4.79 6.53
C GLU A 92 -8.42 3.64 6.27
N GLU A 93 -8.48 3.03 5.08
CA GLU A 93 -7.58 1.96 4.67
C GLU A 93 -6.11 2.38 4.77
N GLN A 94 -5.76 3.59 4.31
CA GLN A 94 -4.38 4.09 4.36
C GLN A 94 -3.84 4.24 5.78
N ILE A 95 -4.68 4.50 6.78
CA ILE A 95 -4.26 4.48 8.18
C ILE A 95 -3.80 3.07 8.58
N GLU A 96 -4.54 2.04 8.17
CA GLU A 96 -4.21 0.65 8.46
C GLU A 96 -2.98 0.19 7.68
N GLU A 97 -2.85 0.56 6.40
CA GLU A 97 -1.72 0.20 5.55
C GLU A 97 -0.40 0.80 6.08
N GLU A 98 -0.37 2.10 6.37
CA GLU A 98 0.82 2.74 6.95
C GLU A 98 1.15 2.15 8.33
N SER A 99 0.16 1.90 9.17
CA SER A 99 0.35 1.31 10.50
C SER A 99 0.92 -0.11 10.41
N SER A 100 0.39 -0.94 9.51
CA SER A 100 0.84 -2.33 9.32
C SER A 100 2.30 -2.40 8.89
N VAL A 101 2.71 -1.57 7.93
CA VAL A 101 4.10 -1.52 7.45
C VAL A 101 5.02 -0.93 8.52
N SER A 102 4.58 0.12 9.22
CA SER A 102 5.35 0.74 10.30
C SER A 102 5.62 -0.23 11.46
N ASP A 103 4.62 -1.02 11.86
CA ASP A 103 4.79 -2.05 12.91
C ASP A 103 5.86 -3.08 12.52
N ILE A 104 5.86 -3.53 11.26
CA ILE A 104 6.88 -4.46 10.76
C ILE A 104 8.27 -3.81 10.79
N LEU A 105 8.39 -2.55 10.38
CA LEU A 105 9.65 -1.81 10.44
C LEU A 105 10.17 -1.64 11.87
N ASP A 106 9.31 -1.30 12.82
CA ASP A 106 9.68 -1.17 14.22
C ASP A 106 10.20 -2.49 14.78
N ARG A 107 9.54 -3.60 14.45
CA ARG A 107 9.97 -4.94 14.82
C ARG A 107 11.31 -5.31 14.18
N LEU A 108 11.53 -4.99 12.90
CA LEU A 108 12.80 -5.20 12.21
C LEU A 108 13.93 -4.36 12.83
N ASN A 109 13.66 -3.10 13.18
CA ASN A 109 14.62 -2.23 13.87
C ASN A 109 14.99 -2.77 15.26
N PHE A 110 14.00 -3.27 16.00
CA PHE A 110 14.24 -3.87 17.33
C PHE A 110 15.01 -5.20 17.26
N ALA A 111 14.68 -6.03 16.26
CA ALA A 111 15.31 -7.35 16.08
C ALA A 111 16.75 -7.27 15.60
N GLY A 112 17.13 -6.18 14.92
CA GLY A 112 18.43 -6.05 14.27
C GLY A 112 18.59 -7.07 13.13
N GLU A 113 19.79 -7.67 13.02
CA GLU A 113 20.12 -8.67 12.01
C GLU A 113 20.08 -10.10 12.60
N GLY A 114 19.93 -11.09 11.72
CA GLY A 114 20.06 -12.50 12.08
C GLY A 114 18.75 -13.16 12.48
N LEU A 115 18.74 -13.92 13.60
CA LEU A 115 17.62 -14.78 14.00
C LEU A 115 16.32 -14.01 14.26
N GLY A 116 16.40 -12.76 14.70
CA GLY A 116 15.22 -11.92 14.90
C GLY A 116 14.44 -11.67 13.60
N VAL A 117 15.16 -11.48 12.49
CA VAL A 117 14.53 -11.32 11.17
C VAL A 117 13.81 -12.60 10.74
N LEU A 118 14.41 -13.78 10.99
CA LEU A 118 13.77 -15.07 10.68
C LEU A 118 12.52 -15.29 11.52
N PHE A 119 12.51 -14.83 12.78
CA PHE A 119 11.32 -14.91 13.62
C PHE A 119 10.18 -14.06 13.04
N ILE A 120 10.46 -12.82 12.64
CA ILE A 120 9.48 -11.92 12.01
C ILE A 120 8.99 -12.52 10.67
N ASP A 121 9.89 -13.08 9.87
CA ASP A 121 9.53 -13.77 8.62
C ASP A 121 8.51 -14.89 8.85
N ASN A 122 8.76 -15.73 9.86
CA ASN A 122 7.83 -16.81 10.22
C ASN A 122 6.46 -16.28 10.70
N GLU A 123 6.42 -15.17 11.41
CA GLU A 123 5.15 -14.56 11.83
C GLU A 123 4.37 -14.00 10.62
N LEU A 124 5.04 -13.33 9.69
CA LEU A 124 4.40 -12.76 8.50
C LEU A 124 3.89 -13.83 7.53
N ALA A 125 4.43 -15.04 7.55
CA ALA A 125 3.92 -16.17 6.78
C ALA A 125 2.50 -16.62 7.19
N LYS A 126 2.03 -16.22 8.40
CA LYS A 126 0.72 -16.62 8.95
C LYS A 126 -0.43 -15.69 8.55
N ARG A 127 -0.14 -14.56 7.98
CA ARG A 127 -1.14 -13.59 7.49
C ARG A 127 -2.06 -14.16 6.41
#